data_21a1b7e8884368a25fd36f814582dece
#
_entry.id   21a1b7e8884368a25fd36f814582dece
#
_cell.length_a   1.000
_cell.length_b   1.000
_cell.length_c   1.000
_cell.angle_alpha   90.00
_cell.angle_beta   90.00
_cell.angle_gamma   90.00
#
_symmetry.space_group_name_H-M   'P 1'
#
loop_
_entity.id
_entity.type
_entity.pdbx_description
1 polymer ?
#
loop_
_entity_poly.entity_id
_entity_poly.type
_entity_poly.pdbx_seq_one_letter_code
_entity_poly.pdbx_strand_id
1 'polypeptide(L)'
;MADHKQIARYLELILKSQCFSKSSVNRELLRYLVDATIKGEDPKEFQIANEVFGKKVSQEKNLNIRVYILNLRKKLEEYYEREGKNDEIKFEVPKGKYVVWIKVNYYKIYSRKLFKIAPVLLAFSILLFVLTFFLYQHRKSPEAARHSFWKEFTKGDYPVLLILGDHYFFWLNSKNEISGTMRINSINSDKDLDQYITRHPELINDIKKTDQTYINIQAPFGMYKIMNILGGGLADIKMMYSSQLRWDDLPGNHVIFIGSYKTQNLLRQINEKIGINYNIKGGFLNYTVADSVIAYNNHSQNQLTYEYASFVHFATADGRKIVFFMCDSDLGNIATLKLLTEKQGWSQLEDIVKRQKLENYKVVFEVIGRDRTDFETKILRVDRIETPISEVWP
;
A
#
# COMPACT_ATOMS: atom_id res chain seq x y z
N MET A 1 2.90 16.20 47.53
CA MET A 1 3.20 17.30 48.46
C MET A 1 4.27 18.17 47.87
N ALA A 2 4.22 19.49 48.08
CA ALA A 2 5.32 20.36 47.63
C ALA A 2 6.59 20.02 48.45
N ASP A 3 7.74 19.99 47.80
CA ASP A 3 9.05 19.80 48.42
C ASP A 3 9.37 20.99 49.33
N HIS A 4 9.96 20.75 50.51
CA HIS A 4 10.35 21.81 51.44
C HIS A 4 11.20 22.92 50.78
N LYS A 5 12.08 22.58 49.85
CA LYS A 5 12.85 23.55 49.06
C LYS A 5 11.98 24.47 48.23
N GLN A 6 10.92 23.90 47.61
CA GLN A 6 9.98 24.69 46.81
C GLN A 6 9.15 25.61 47.67
N ILE A 7 8.67 25.11 48.81
CA ILE A 7 7.92 25.91 49.78
C ILE A 7 8.74 27.12 50.27
N ALA A 8 9.99 26.88 50.70
CA ALA A 8 10.91 27.94 51.12
C ALA A 8 11.18 28.97 50.02
N ARG A 9 11.35 28.51 48.75
CA ARG A 9 11.56 29.40 47.62
C ARG A 9 10.35 30.32 47.36
N TYR A 10 9.16 29.81 47.36
CA TYR A 10 7.95 30.64 47.16
C TYR A 10 7.65 31.56 48.34
N LEU A 11 7.93 31.12 49.57
CA LEU A 11 7.87 31.97 50.73
C LEU A 11 8.81 33.21 50.57
N GLU A 12 10.06 32.99 50.24
CA GLU A 12 11.02 34.08 49.98
C GLU A 12 10.60 35.02 48.84
N LEU A 13 9.98 34.48 47.77
CA LEU A 13 9.43 35.32 46.71
C LEU A 13 8.35 36.27 47.20
N ILE A 14 7.41 35.76 48.04
CA ILE A 14 6.36 36.58 48.66
C ILE A 14 6.94 37.63 49.61
N LEU A 15 7.85 37.22 50.46
CA LEU A 15 8.44 38.14 51.47
C LEU A 15 9.25 39.28 50.83
N LYS A 16 9.81 39.05 49.62
CA LYS A 16 10.55 40.09 48.85
C LYS A 16 9.67 40.90 47.91
N SER A 17 8.40 40.55 47.76
CA SER A 17 7.47 41.23 46.85
C SER A 17 7.19 42.68 47.29
N GLN A 18 6.76 43.55 46.36
CA GLN A 18 6.36 44.93 46.69
C GLN A 18 5.20 44.95 47.65
N CYS A 19 4.26 43.97 47.57
CA CYS A 19 3.13 43.84 48.50
C CYS A 19 3.58 43.64 49.96
N PHE A 20 4.68 42.95 50.20
CA PHE A 20 5.18 42.61 51.52
C PHE A 20 6.37 43.46 51.99
N SER A 21 7.12 44.10 51.07
CA SER A 21 8.37 44.81 51.41
C SER A 21 8.21 45.90 52.46
N LYS A 22 7.08 46.60 52.48
CA LYS A 22 6.78 47.71 53.40
C LYS A 22 6.15 47.25 54.74
N SER A 23 5.99 45.94 54.98
CA SER A 23 5.29 45.44 56.20
C SER A 23 6.13 44.35 56.89
N SER A 24 7.02 44.74 57.77
CA SER A 24 7.83 43.83 58.56
C SER A 24 6.99 42.83 59.34
N VAL A 25 5.91 43.29 59.97
CA VAL A 25 5.01 42.44 60.77
C VAL A 25 4.34 41.33 59.95
N ASN A 26 3.81 41.66 58.78
CA ASN A 26 3.19 40.62 57.95
C ASN A 26 4.23 39.64 57.37
N ARG A 27 5.48 40.07 57.14
CA ARG A 27 6.55 39.16 56.75
C ARG A 27 6.91 38.17 57.83
N GLU A 28 7.11 38.66 59.07
CA GLU A 28 7.39 37.82 60.22
C GLU A 28 6.24 36.88 60.52
N LEU A 29 4.99 37.35 60.48
CA LEU A 29 3.79 36.59 60.70
C LEU A 29 3.64 35.46 59.67
N LEU A 30 3.80 35.77 58.39
CA LEU A 30 3.74 34.75 57.33
C LEU A 30 4.83 33.68 57.47
N ARG A 31 6.10 34.11 57.76
CA ARG A 31 7.20 33.20 57.99
C ARG A 31 6.89 32.27 59.16
N TYR A 32 6.49 32.82 60.30
CA TYR A 32 6.14 32.02 61.48
C TYR A 32 5.03 30.99 61.19
N LEU A 33 3.94 31.41 60.53
CA LEU A 33 2.83 30.53 60.23
C LEU A 33 3.18 29.43 59.22
N VAL A 34 4.02 29.71 58.22
CA VAL A 34 4.52 28.71 57.29
C VAL A 34 5.42 27.72 57.99
N ASP A 35 6.36 28.18 58.83
CA ASP A 35 7.27 27.35 59.58
C ASP A 35 6.51 26.43 60.59
N ALA A 36 5.51 26.99 61.29
CA ALA A 36 4.64 26.20 62.17
C ALA A 36 3.84 25.15 61.39
N THR A 37 3.32 25.48 60.19
CA THR A 37 2.60 24.54 59.35
C THR A 37 3.51 23.42 58.86
N ILE A 38 4.74 23.72 58.47
CA ILE A 38 5.74 22.69 58.04
C ILE A 38 6.07 21.73 59.19
N LYS A 39 6.12 22.25 60.42
CA LYS A 39 6.35 21.44 61.64
C LYS A 39 5.12 20.67 62.10
N GLY A 40 3.94 20.90 61.49
CA GLY A 40 2.68 20.28 61.88
C GLY A 40 2.05 20.91 63.14
N GLU A 41 2.46 22.13 63.47
CA GLU A 41 1.97 22.89 64.65
C GLU A 41 0.71 23.69 64.27
N ASP A 42 -0.24 23.83 65.24
CA ASP A 42 -1.43 24.70 65.11
C ASP A 42 -1.37 25.78 66.19
N PRO A 43 -0.66 26.88 65.94
CA PRO A 43 -0.40 27.91 66.95
C PRO A 43 -1.70 28.66 67.37
N LYS A 44 -1.80 28.93 68.64
CA LYS A 44 -2.90 29.75 69.21
C LYS A 44 -2.56 31.22 69.24
N GLU A 45 -3.57 32.11 69.36
CA GLU A 45 -3.40 33.56 69.38
C GLU A 45 -2.29 34.00 70.35
N PHE A 46 -2.21 33.40 71.53
CA PHE A 46 -1.20 33.71 72.53
C PHE A 46 0.23 33.37 72.05
N GLN A 47 0.39 32.25 71.38
CA GLN A 47 1.72 31.83 70.87
C GLN A 47 2.17 32.76 69.76
N ILE A 48 1.26 33.11 68.80
CA ILE A 48 1.55 34.07 67.76
C ILE A 48 1.92 35.46 68.33
N ALA A 49 1.16 35.90 69.36
CA ALA A 49 1.44 37.15 70.03
C ALA A 49 2.84 37.17 70.64
N ASN A 50 3.25 36.10 71.27
CA ASN A 50 4.53 35.99 71.96
C ASN A 50 5.70 35.88 70.97
N GLU A 51 5.61 35.03 69.97
CA GLU A 51 6.69 34.72 69.03
C GLU A 51 6.91 35.82 68.00
N VAL A 52 5.81 36.41 67.45
CA VAL A 52 5.89 37.38 66.37
C VAL A 52 5.98 38.82 66.89
N PHE A 53 5.32 39.11 67.98
CA PHE A 53 5.20 40.46 68.50
C PHE A 53 6.05 40.70 69.77
N GLY A 54 6.46 39.67 70.51
CA GLY A 54 7.42 39.69 71.61
C GLY A 54 7.28 40.89 72.58
N LYS A 55 8.28 41.75 72.60
CA LYS A 55 8.31 42.97 73.45
C LYS A 55 7.15 43.95 73.22
N LYS A 56 6.43 43.94 72.11
CA LYS A 56 5.25 44.81 71.86
C LYS A 56 4.03 44.38 72.65
N VAL A 57 3.94 43.12 73.03
CA VAL A 57 2.84 42.56 73.83
C VAL A 57 2.82 43.20 75.23
N SER A 58 3.96 43.54 75.74
CA SER A 58 4.10 44.16 77.10
C SER A 58 3.75 45.65 77.14
N GLN A 59 3.66 46.33 75.94
CA GLN A 59 3.38 47.75 75.85
C GLN A 59 1.95 48.08 75.38
N GLU A 60 1.31 47.21 74.63
CA GLU A 60 -0.07 47.39 74.12
C GLU A 60 -1.03 46.41 74.78
N LYS A 61 -1.84 46.92 75.69
CA LYS A 61 -2.87 46.14 76.43
C LYS A 61 -3.97 45.48 75.62
N ASN A 62 -4.01 45.74 74.30
CA ASN A 62 -5.04 45.25 73.36
C ASN A 62 -4.52 44.81 72.01
N LEU A 63 -3.47 43.94 71.94
CA LEU A 63 -2.98 43.38 70.69
C LEU A 63 -4.00 42.39 70.11
N ASN A 64 -4.69 42.78 69.04
CA ASN A 64 -5.72 41.96 68.41
C ASN A 64 -5.10 41.16 67.22
N ILE A 65 -4.64 39.97 67.52
CA ILE A 65 -4.00 39.04 66.51
C ILE A 65 -4.93 38.79 65.31
N ARG A 66 -6.24 38.78 65.50
CA ARG A 66 -7.22 38.55 64.43
C ARG A 66 -7.15 39.65 63.33
N VAL A 67 -6.88 40.89 63.72
CA VAL A 67 -6.72 42.02 62.78
C VAL A 67 -5.46 41.82 61.93
N TYR A 68 -4.35 41.38 62.52
CA TYR A 68 -3.11 41.13 61.80
C TYR A 68 -3.26 39.96 60.82
N ILE A 69 -3.94 38.86 61.20
CA ILE A 69 -4.25 37.75 60.33
C ILE A 69 -5.18 38.16 59.18
N LEU A 70 -6.17 39.02 59.45
CA LEU A 70 -7.05 39.56 58.43
C LEU A 70 -6.23 40.38 57.39
N ASN A 71 -5.32 41.23 57.87
CA ASN A 71 -4.44 42.03 57.03
C ASN A 71 -3.47 41.13 56.22
N LEU A 72 -2.94 40.06 56.82
CA LEU A 72 -2.11 39.11 56.14
C LEU A 72 -2.87 38.40 54.97
N ARG A 73 -4.14 38.01 55.23
CA ARG A 73 -4.98 37.42 54.17
C ARG A 73 -5.18 38.38 53.01
N LYS A 74 -5.51 39.64 53.28
CA LYS A 74 -5.69 40.68 52.24
C LYS A 74 -4.38 40.89 51.44
N LYS A 75 -3.24 40.90 52.11
CA LYS A 75 -1.93 41.04 51.44
C LYS A 75 -1.58 39.85 50.60
N LEU A 76 -1.89 38.61 51.00
CA LEU A 76 -1.71 37.41 50.20
C LEU A 76 -2.62 37.45 48.97
N GLU A 77 -3.88 37.86 49.14
CA GLU A 77 -4.83 38.04 48.04
C GLU A 77 -4.31 39.06 47.03
N GLU A 78 -3.91 40.27 47.48
CA GLU A 78 -3.30 41.29 46.62
C GLU A 78 -2.05 40.79 45.89
N TYR A 79 -1.18 40.05 46.57
CA TYR A 79 0.00 39.46 45.97
C TYR A 79 -0.36 38.52 44.81
N TYR A 80 -1.32 37.58 45.03
CA TYR A 80 -1.73 36.63 44.00
C TYR A 80 -2.57 37.22 42.90
N GLU A 81 -3.17 38.40 43.09
CA GLU A 81 -3.79 39.14 42.00
C GLU A 81 -2.77 39.85 41.08
N ARG A 82 -1.62 40.23 41.63
CA ARG A 82 -0.57 41.02 40.95
C ARG A 82 0.67 40.19 40.65
N GLU A 83 1.63 40.20 41.59
CA GLU A 83 2.98 39.62 41.41
C GLU A 83 2.98 38.10 41.37
N GLY A 84 2.19 37.47 42.24
CA GLY A 84 2.10 35.99 42.40
C GLY A 84 1.06 35.30 41.53
N LYS A 85 0.48 36.03 40.53
CA LYS A 85 -0.58 35.47 39.66
C LYS A 85 -0.17 34.15 38.99
N ASN A 86 1.12 34.00 38.70
CA ASN A 86 1.67 32.84 37.98
C ASN A 86 2.41 31.86 38.86
N ASP A 87 2.33 31.99 40.18
CA ASP A 87 2.99 31.09 41.11
C ASP A 87 2.41 29.68 41.07
N GLU A 88 3.28 28.70 41.11
CA GLU A 88 2.92 27.28 41.11
C GLU A 88 2.47 26.81 42.49
N ILE A 89 2.90 27.53 43.56
CA ILE A 89 2.52 27.28 44.92
C ILE A 89 1.84 28.52 45.49
N LYS A 90 0.68 28.36 46.08
CA LYS A 90 -0.06 29.41 46.76
C LYS A 90 -0.22 29.12 48.23
N PHE A 91 0.03 30.15 49.05
CA PHE A 91 -0.21 30.10 50.50
C PHE A 91 -1.55 30.78 50.80
N GLU A 92 -2.36 30.12 51.58
CA GLU A 92 -3.66 30.62 52.02
C GLU A 92 -3.83 30.44 53.51
N VAL A 93 -4.23 31.46 54.24
CA VAL A 93 -4.59 31.39 55.66
C VAL A 93 -6.10 31.27 55.76
N PRO A 94 -6.69 30.07 56.05
CA PRO A 94 -8.12 29.88 56.05
C PRO A 94 -8.78 30.68 57.23
N LYS A 95 -10.05 31.03 57.00
CA LYS A 95 -10.83 31.72 58.07
C LYS A 95 -10.96 30.82 59.28
N GLY A 96 -10.76 31.41 60.46
CA GLY A 96 -10.88 30.72 61.76
C GLY A 96 -9.70 29.79 62.13
N LYS A 97 -8.61 29.79 61.31
CA LYS A 97 -7.39 29.01 61.58
C LYS A 97 -6.15 29.92 61.50
N TYR A 98 -5.07 29.47 62.16
CA TYR A 98 -3.78 30.16 62.17
C TYR A 98 -2.69 29.30 61.54
N VAL A 99 -3.08 28.46 60.59
CA VAL A 99 -2.21 27.62 59.78
C VAL A 99 -2.22 28.09 58.33
N VAL A 100 -1.19 27.74 57.59
CA VAL A 100 -1.10 28.08 56.14
C VAL A 100 -1.40 26.87 55.32
N TRP A 101 -2.40 26.94 54.46
CA TRP A 101 -2.63 25.92 53.42
C TRP A 101 -1.71 26.16 52.25
N ILE A 102 -0.95 25.13 51.87
CA ILE A 102 -0.04 25.14 50.73
C ILE A 102 -0.72 24.47 49.56
N LYS A 103 -1.23 25.24 48.63
CA LYS A 103 -1.95 24.79 47.46
C LYS A 103 -0.98 24.75 46.27
N VAL A 104 -0.83 23.56 45.62
CA VAL A 104 0.01 23.38 44.42
C VAL A 104 -0.86 23.37 43.18
N ASN A 105 -0.52 24.22 42.24
CA ASN A 105 -1.21 24.26 40.94
C ASN A 105 -0.57 23.26 39.95
N TYR A 106 -0.96 22.00 40.05
CA TYR A 106 -0.45 20.91 39.17
C TYR A 106 -0.68 21.17 37.69
N TYR A 107 -1.78 21.81 37.32
CA TYR A 107 -2.07 22.11 35.90
C TYR A 107 -0.99 22.99 35.27
N LYS A 108 -0.50 23.99 35.97
CA LYS A 108 0.58 24.87 35.47
C LYS A 108 1.93 24.15 35.37
N ILE A 109 2.22 23.23 36.28
CA ILE A 109 3.46 22.44 36.25
C ILE A 109 3.47 21.51 35.06
N TYR A 110 2.35 20.80 34.80
CA TYR A 110 2.22 19.89 33.67
C TYR A 110 2.21 20.60 32.32
N SER A 111 1.52 21.74 32.21
CA SER A 111 1.47 22.51 30.94
C SER A 111 2.85 23.01 30.52
N ARG A 112 3.68 23.48 31.45
CA ARG A 112 5.06 23.90 31.14
C ARG A 112 5.96 22.76 30.67
N LYS A 113 5.81 21.54 31.24
CA LYS A 113 6.56 20.36 30.81
C LYS A 113 6.11 19.90 29.42
N LEU A 114 4.79 19.84 29.17
CA LEU A 114 4.23 19.51 27.85
C LEU A 114 4.69 20.50 26.75
N PHE A 115 4.73 21.80 27.05
CA PHE A 115 5.17 22.81 26.06
C PHE A 115 6.65 22.65 25.66
N LYS A 116 7.48 22.09 26.52
CA LYS A 116 8.90 21.80 26.21
C LYS A 116 9.07 20.50 25.41
N ILE A 117 8.19 19.52 25.59
CA ILE A 117 8.29 18.21 24.96
C ILE A 117 7.51 18.18 23.62
N ALA A 118 6.46 18.99 23.47
CA ALA A 118 5.63 19.02 22.26
C ALA A 118 6.41 19.24 20.95
N PRO A 119 7.36 20.19 20.84
CA PRO A 119 8.12 20.37 19.60
C PRO A 119 9.02 19.18 19.28
N VAL A 120 9.55 18.49 20.30
CA VAL A 120 10.38 17.28 20.12
C VAL A 120 9.53 16.12 19.60
N LEU A 121 8.33 15.93 20.16
CA LEU A 121 7.39 14.90 19.69
C LEU A 121 6.89 15.18 18.27
N LEU A 122 6.65 16.45 17.95
CA LEU A 122 6.25 16.86 16.60
C LEU A 122 7.39 16.59 15.59
N ALA A 123 8.62 16.98 15.91
CA ALA A 123 9.78 16.70 15.06
C ALA A 123 9.99 15.19 14.86
N PHE A 124 9.84 14.39 15.92
CA PHE A 124 9.93 12.93 15.83
C PHE A 124 8.82 12.31 14.98
N SER A 125 7.58 12.80 15.10
CA SER A 125 6.46 12.32 14.27
C SER A 125 6.64 12.67 12.79
N ILE A 126 7.18 13.86 12.48
CA ILE A 126 7.51 14.26 11.11
C ILE A 126 8.63 13.37 10.56
N LEU A 127 9.69 13.12 11.34
CA LEU A 127 10.79 12.24 10.94
C LEU A 127 10.29 10.82 10.67
N LEU A 128 9.44 10.28 11.53
CA LEU A 128 8.83 8.97 11.37
C LEU A 128 7.95 8.90 10.12
N PHE A 129 7.17 9.96 9.85
CA PHE A 129 6.34 10.07 8.65
C PHE A 129 7.20 10.13 7.39
N VAL A 130 8.27 10.93 7.37
CA VAL A 130 9.21 10.99 6.24
C VAL A 130 9.90 9.65 6.03
N LEU A 131 10.33 9.00 7.09
CA LEU A 131 10.97 7.67 7.02
C LEU A 131 10.00 6.61 6.49
N THR A 132 8.76 6.56 7.00
CA THR A 132 7.73 5.62 6.53
C THR A 132 7.33 5.91 5.09
N PHE A 133 7.23 7.18 4.69
CA PHE A 133 6.98 7.60 3.31
C PHE A 133 8.13 7.16 2.38
N PHE A 134 9.38 7.33 2.80
CA PHE A 134 10.57 6.90 2.03
C PHE A 134 10.65 5.38 1.91
N LEU A 135 10.38 4.64 3.00
CA LEU A 135 10.32 3.17 2.98
C LEU A 135 9.15 2.67 2.12
N TYR A 136 8.01 3.36 2.14
CA TYR A 136 6.87 3.04 1.27
C TYR A 136 7.19 3.28 -0.20
N GLN A 137 7.85 4.37 -0.54
CA GLN A 137 8.36 4.66 -1.89
C GLN A 137 9.41 3.63 -2.34
N HIS A 138 10.33 3.24 -1.46
CA HIS A 138 11.34 2.23 -1.77
C HIS A 138 10.78 0.81 -1.91
N ARG A 139 9.71 0.47 -1.20
CA ARG A 139 9.00 -0.81 -1.40
C ARG A 139 8.27 -0.88 -2.74
N LYS A 140 7.99 0.26 -3.36
CA LYS A 140 7.36 0.35 -4.69
C LYS A 140 8.35 0.52 -5.84
N SER A 141 9.65 0.21 -5.70
CA SER A 141 10.46 0.05 -6.89
C SER A 141 9.86 -1.11 -7.68
N PRO A 142 9.39 -0.87 -8.92
CA PRO A 142 8.74 -1.89 -9.71
C PRO A 142 9.67 -3.09 -9.84
N GLU A 143 9.11 -4.28 -9.75
CA GLU A 143 9.85 -5.51 -10.00
C GLU A 143 10.51 -5.48 -11.38
N ALA A 144 9.90 -4.77 -12.34
CA ALA A 144 10.46 -4.45 -13.66
C ALA A 144 11.82 -3.73 -13.61
N ALA A 145 12.08 -2.92 -12.59
CA ALA A 145 13.40 -2.31 -12.41
C ALA A 145 14.50 -3.34 -12.12
N ARG A 146 14.10 -4.55 -11.72
CA ARG A 146 15.00 -5.69 -11.44
C ARG A 146 15.20 -6.61 -12.64
N HIS A 147 14.35 -6.49 -13.68
CA HIS A 147 14.37 -7.29 -14.89
C HIS A 147 14.63 -6.41 -16.11
N SER A 148 15.76 -6.60 -16.78
CA SER A 148 16.14 -5.82 -17.97
C SER A 148 15.06 -5.84 -19.04
N PHE A 149 14.46 -7.00 -19.30
CA PHE A 149 13.41 -7.18 -20.30
C PHE A 149 12.15 -6.37 -20.01
N TRP A 150 11.54 -6.53 -18.84
CA TRP A 150 10.30 -5.85 -18.49
C TRP A 150 10.45 -4.34 -18.36
N LYS A 151 11.69 -3.88 -18.07
CA LYS A 151 12.02 -2.46 -18.04
C LYS A 151 11.82 -1.77 -19.38
N GLU A 152 11.96 -2.50 -20.48
CA GLU A 152 11.74 -1.96 -21.82
C GLU A 152 10.28 -1.51 -22.05
N PHE A 153 9.30 -2.16 -21.38
CA PHE A 153 7.89 -1.78 -21.43
C PHE A 153 7.56 -0.53 -20.59
N THR A 154 8.46 -0.10 -19.73
CA THR A 154 8.30 1.07 -18.85
C THR A 154 9.16 2.25 -19.29
N LYS A 155 10.03 2.04 -20.29
CA LYS A 155 10.87 3.06 -20.90
C LYS A 155 10.26 3.49 -22.23
N GLY A 156 10.15 4.78 -22.43
CA GLY A 156 9.72 5.35 -23.70
C GLY A 156 8.28 5.84 -23.69
N ASP A 157 7.83 6.32 -24.85
CA ASP A 157 6.59 7.07 -25.01
C ASP A 157 5.40 6.18 -25.44
N TYR A 158 5.60 4.86 -25.50
CA TYR A 158 4.56 3.95 -25.94
C TYR A 158 3.77 3.38 -24.75
N PRO A 159 2.44 3.52 -24.71
CA PRO A 159 1.59 2.83 -23.74
C PRO A 159 1.63 1.31 -23.96
N VAL A 160 1.24 0.56 -22.94
CA VAL A 160 1.11 -0.90 -23.02
C VAL A 160 -0.34 -1.26 -23.30
N LEU A 161 -0.58 -1.97 -24.37
CA LEU A 161 -1.87 -2.59 -24.65
C LEU A 161 -1.87 -4.03 -24.13
N LEU A 162 -2.57 -4.26 -23.03
CA LEU A 162 -2.78 -5.58 -22.45
C LEU A 162 -4.04 -6.20 -23.03
N ILE A 163 -3.87 -7.24 -23.85
CA ILE A 163 -4.96 -7.94 -24.50
C ILE A 163 -5.23 -9.23 -23.74
N LEU A 164 -6.44 -9.40 -23.28
CA LEU A 164 -6.89 -10.58 -22.57
C LEU A 164 -7.73 -11.46 -23.49
N GLY A 165 -7.32 -12.72 -23.63
CA GLY A 165 -8.05 -13.70 -24.44
C GLY A 165 -9.38 -14.06 -23.79
N ASP A 166 -10.45 -13.78 -24.45
CA ASP A 166 -11.81 -14.07 -24.04
C ASP A 166 -12.47 -15.12 -24.93
N HIS A 167 -13.34 -15.91 -24.33
CA HIS A 167 -14.00 -17.02 -24.98
C HIS A 167 -15.31 -16.60 -25.63
N TYR A 168 -15.49 -17.00 -26.89
CA TYR A 168 -16.69 -16.78 -27.64
C TYR A 168 -17.80 -17.71 -27.20
N PHE A 169 -19.01 -17.18 -27.02
CA PHE A 169 -20.21 -17.89 -26.68
C PHE A 169 -21.34 -17.52 -27.66
N PHE A 170 -22.34 -18.38 -27.73
CA PHE A 170 -23.58 -18.12 -28.44
C PHE A 170 -24.75 -18.68 -27.63
N TRP A 171 -25.94 -18.14 -27.88
CA TRP A 171 -27.16 -18.64 -27.24
C TRP A 171 -27.72 -19.79 -28.04
N LEU A 172 -28.04 -20.91 -27.38
CA LEU A 172 -28.77 -22.03 -27.96
C LEU A 172 -30.15 -22.14 -27.30
N ASN A 173 -31.22 -22.15 -28.13
CA ASN A 173 -32.58 -22.37 -27.69
C ASN A 173 -33.04 -23.73 -28.19
N SER A 174 -32.75 -24.79 -27.44
CA SER A 174 -33.09 -26.14 -27.83
C SER A 174 -34.57 -26.45 -27.49
N LYS A 175 -35.26 -27.07 -28.43
CA LYS A 175 -36.63 -27.58 -28.20
C LYS A 175 -36.70 -28.68 -27.13
N ASN A 176 -35.53 -29.25 -26.74
CA ASN A 176 -35.39 -30.36 -25.82
C ASN A 176 -34.86 -29.88 -24.43
N GLU A 177 -35.39 -28.78 -23.87
CA GLU A 177 -35.18 -28.33 -22.50
C GLU A 177 -33.84 -27.66 -22.17
N ILE A 178 -32.82 -27.68 -23.03
CA ILE A 178 -31.56 -27.00 -22.78
C ILE A 178 -31.51 -25.68 -23.54
N SER A 179 -31.80 -24.58 -22.87
CA SER A 179 -31.64 -23.24 -23.42
C SER A 179 -30.60 -22.49 -22.58
N GLY A 180 -29.65 -21.85 -23.22
CA GLY A 180 -28.62 -21.10 -22.50
C GLY A 180 -27.40 -20.75 -23.35
N THR A 181 -26.42 -20.17 -22.71
CA THR A 181 -25.15 -19.80 -23.33
C THR A 181 -24.29 -21.03 -23.53
N MET A 182 -23.87 -21.27 -24.78
CA MET A 182 -23.11 -22.46 -25.17
C MET A 182 -21.71 -22.08 -25.65
N ARG A 183 -20.76 -22.96 -25.39
CA ARG A 183 -19.38 -22.87 -25.84
C ARG A 183 -19.01 -24.11 -26.65
N ILE A 184 -18.60 -23.92 -27.89
CA ILE A 184 -17.99 -24.95 -28.72
C ILE A 184 -16.55 -24.52 -29.02
N ASN A 185 -15.56 -25.39 -28.73
CA ASN A 185 -14.14 -25.04 -28.83
C ASN A 185 -13.69 -24.59 -30.23
N SER A 186 -14.35 -25.10 -31.27
CA SER A 186 -14.05 -24.73 -32.65
C SER A 186 -14.72 -23.42 -33.13
N ILE A 187 -15.60 -22.81 -32.32
CA ILE A 187 -16.31 -21.58 -32.61
C ILE A 187 -15.73 -20.47 -31.74
N ASN A 188 -14.95 -19.56 -32.31
CA ASN A 188 -14.22 -18.53 -31.60
C ASN A 188 -14.48 -17.11 -32.13
N SER A 189 -15.40 -16.99 -33.10
CA SER A 189 -15.81 -15.74 -33.70
C SER A 189 -17.20 -15.86 -34.33
N ASP A 190 -17.83 -14.72 -34.65
CA ASP A 190 -19.08 -14.68 -35.41
C ASP A 190 -18.94 -15.41 -36.75
N LYS A 191 -17.80 -15.27 -37.42
CA LYS A 191 -17.51 -15.95 -38.67
C LYS A 191 -17.50 -17.48 -38.51
N ASP A 192 -16.91 -18.00 -37.43
CA ASP A 192 -16.91 -19.42 -37.14
C ASP A 192 -18.34 -19.94 -36.86
N LEU A 193 -19.15 -19.14 -36.14
CA LEU A 193 -20.55 -19.45 -35.85
C LEU A 193 -21.38 -19.48 -37.16
N ASP A 194 -21.23 -18.48 -38.01
CA ASP A 194 -21.93 -18.43 -39.30
C ASP A 194 -21.56 -19.64 -40.20
N GLN A 195 -20.30 -20.05 -40.21
CA GLN A 195 -19.86 -21.28 -40.89
C GLN A 195 -20.41 -22.54 -40.23
N TYR A 196 -20.54 -22.54 -38.90
CA TYR A 196 -21.15 -23.68 -38.20
C TYR A 196 -22.63 -23.82 -38.53
N ILE A 197 -23.39 -22.72 -38.52
CA ILE A 197 -24.81 -22.69 -38.90
C ILE A 197 -24.98 -23.12 -40.36
N THR A 198 -24.10 -22.67 -41.27
CA THR A 198 -24.16 -23.10 -42.68
C THR A 198 -24.04 -24.60 -42.84
N ARG A 199 -23.26 -25.27 -41.99
CA ARG A 199 -23.10 -26.75 -42.01
C ARG A 199 -24.21 -27.46 -41.23
N HIS A 200 -24.94 -26.73 -40.38
CA HIS A 200 -26.01 -27.23 -39.53
C HIS A 200 -27.26 -26.38 -39.71
N PRO A 201 -27.90 -26.39 -40.91
CA PRO A 201 -29.00 -25.48 -41.22
C PRO A 201 -30.23 -25.73 -40.34
N GLU A 202 -30.36 -26.93 -39.76
CA GLU A 202 -31.40 -27.30 -38.79
C GLU A 202 -31.37 -26.44 -37.50
N LEU A 203 -30.21 -25.85 -37.19
CA LEU A 203 -30.01 -25.05 -35.96
C LEU A 203 -30.21 -23.56 -36.17
N ILE A 204 -30.52 -23.08 -37.39
CA ILE A 204 -30.56 -21.65 -37.71
C ILE A 204 -31.55 -20.87 -36.87
N ASN A 205 -32.65 -21.49 -36.45
CA ASN A 205 -33.68 -20.87 -35.63
C ASN A 205 -33.44 -21.00 -34.12
N ASP A 206 -32.52 -21.90 -33.75
CA ASP A 206 -32.19 -22.23 -32.37
C ASP A 206 -30.95 -21.52 -31.86
N ILE A 207 -30.09 -21.04 -32.76
CA ILE A 207 -28.84 -20.35 -32.40
C ILE A 207 -29.00 -18.83 -32.58
N LYS A 208 -28.57 -18.06 -31.58
CA LYS A 208 -28.47 -16.59 -31.64
C LYS A 208 -27.07 -16.14 -31.19
N LYS A 209 -26.54 -15.13 -31.87
CA LYS A 209 -25.34 -14.42 -31.41
C LYS A 209 -25.61 -13.74 -30.06
N THR A 210 -24.60 -13.63 -29.22
CA THR A 210 -24.63 -12.95 -27.94
C THR A 210 -23.36 -12.12 -27.78
N ASP A 211 -23.45 -11.03 -27.05
CA ASP A 211 -22.33 -10.20 -26.62
C ASP A 211 -21.66 -10.70 -25.34
N GLN A 212 -22.20 -11.78 -24.75
CA GLN A 212 -21.60 -12.40 -23.58
C GLN A 212 -20.27 -13.05 -23.90
N THR A 213 -19.26 -12.77 -23.09
CA THR A 213 -17.96 -13.39 -23.16
C THR A 213 -17.47 -13.77 -21.76
N TYR A 214 -16.53 -14.70 -21.69
CA TYR A 214 -15.91 -15.13 -20.43
C TYR A 214 -14.42 -15.18 -20.57
N ILE A 215 -13.73 -14.83 -19.48
CA ILE A 215 -12.29 -14.99 -19.34
C ILE A 215 -11.98 -16.12 -18.34
N ASN A 216 -10.96 -16.90 -18.64
CA ASN A 216 -10.44 -17.91 -17.73
C ASN A 216 -9.58 -17.27 -16.66
N ILE A 217 -9.26 -17.99 -15.59
CA ILE A 217 -8.44 -17.51 -14.47
C ILE A 217 -7.02 -17.08 -14.89
N GLN A 218 -6.49 -17.58 -16.00
CA GLN A 218 -5.21 -17.13 -16.57
C GLN A 218 -5.20 -15.62 -16.88
N ALA A 219 -6.33 -15.05 -17.31
CA ALA A 219 -6.41 -13.64 -17.67
C ALA A 219 -6.27 -12.71 -16.43
N PRO A 220 -7.10 -12.81 -15.38
CA PRO A 220 -6.92 -12.01 -14.18
C PRO A 220 -5.60 -12.29 -13.45
N PHE A 221 -5.12 -13.54 -13.45
CA PHE A 221 -3.82 -13.88 -12.89
C PHE A 221 -2.68 -13.19 -13.66
N GLY A 222 -2.71 -13.27 -14.99
CA GLY A 222 -1.72 -12.63 -15.84
C GLY A 222 -1.75 -11.11 -15.75
N MET A 223 -2.95 -10.52 -15.73
CA MET A 223 -3.13 -9.09 -15.49
C MET A 223 -2.45 -8.68 -14.18
N TYR A 224 -2.71 -9.40 -13.09
CA TYR A 224 -2.09 -9.13 -11.78
C TYR A 224 -0.56 -9.20 -11.85
N LYS A 225 0.01 -10.25 -12.47
CA LYS A 225 1.45 -10.42 -12.62
C LYS A 225 2.08 -9.32 -13.47
N ILE A 226 1.49 -8.99 -14.63
CA ILE A 226 2.00 -7.94 -15.53
C ILE A 226 1.90 -6.56 -14.87
N MET A 227 0.78 -6.22 -14.25
CA MET A 227 0.63 -4.94 -13.56
C MET A 227 1.64 -4.78 -12.42
N ASN A 228 1.92 -5.83 -11.68
CA ASN A 228 2.93 -5.81 -10.60
C ASN A 228 4.34 -5.61 -11.16
N ILE A 229 4.72 -6.37 -12.21
CA ILE A 229 6.07 -6.27 -12.78
C ILE A 229 6.30 -4.92 -13.47
N LEU A 230 5.29 -4.35 -14.12
CA LEU A 230 5.37 -3.04 -14.76
C LEU A 230 5.20 -1.86 -13.79
N GLY A 231 4.93 -2.12 -12.49
CA GLY A 231 4.99 -1.11 -11.44
C GLY A 231 3.72 -0.34 -11.16
N GLY A 232 2.56 -0.93 -11.44
CA GLY A 232 1.28 -0.50 -10.87
C GLY A 232 0.91 0.99 -11.04
N GLY A 233 1.24 1.61 -12.17
CA GLY A 233 0.95 3.02 -12.44
C GLY A 233 2.10 3.82 -13.05
N LEU A 234 3.25 3.21 -13.28
CA LEU A 234 4.37 3.83 -14.01
C LEU A 234 4.26 3.65 -15.51
N ALA A 235 3.53 2.64 -15.98
CA ALA A 235 3.21 2.45 -17.39
C ALA A 235 1.75 2.84 -17.65
N ASP A 236 1.49 3.53 -18.75
CA ASP A 236 0.13 3.74 -19.25
C ASP A 236 -0.38 2.41 -19.82
N ILE A 237 -1.18 1.69 -19.06
CA ILE A 237 -1.70 0.37 -19.44
C ILE A 237 -3.15 0.50 -19.86
N LYS A 238 -3.40 0.21 -21.13
CA LYS A 238 -4.75 0.05 -21.69
C LYS A 238 -5.09 -1.43 -21.72
N MET A 239 -6.31 -1.80 -21.38
CA MET A 239 -6.78 -3.19 -21.44
C MET A 239 -7.94 -3.33 -22.42
N MET A 240 -7.94 -4.47 -23.13
CA MET A 240 -9.08 -4.86 -23.97
C MET A 240 -9.18 -6.37 -24.10
N TYR A 241 -10.33 -6.84 -24.52
CA TYR A 241 -10.53 -8.24 -24.86
C TYR A 241 -10.08 -8.54 -26.30
N SER A 242 -9.59 -9.75 -26.54
CA SER A 242 -9.14 -10.16 -27.86
C SER A 242 -10.27 -10.16 -28.92
N SER A 243 -11.52 -10.38 -28.50
CA SER A 243 -12.71 -10.30 -29.38
C SER A 243 -13.02 -8.88 -29.86
N GLN A 244 -12.56 -7.86 -29.13
CA GLN A 244 -12.77 -6.44 -29.45
C GLN A 244 -11.62 -5.84 -30.25
N LEU A 245 -10.47 -6.54 -30.33
CA LEU A 245 -9.25 -6.07 -30.94
C LEU A 245 -9.41 -5.81 -32.45
N ARG A 246 -8.95 -4.67 -32.92
CA ARG A 246 -8.85 -4.29 -34.33
C ARG A 246 -7.39 -4.06 -34.71
N TRP A 247 -7.08 -4.14 -36.01
CA TRP A 247 -5.74 -3.86 -36.50
C TRP A 247 -5.27 -2.45 -36.13
N ASP A 248 -6.18 -1.48 -36.11
CA ASP A 248 -5.87 -0.07 -35.81
C ASP A 248 -5.56 0.17 -34.30
N ASP A 249 -5.84 -0.80 -33.42
CA ASP A 249 -5.51 -0.69 -32.00
C ASP A 249 -4.05 -1.06 -31.70
N LEU A 250 -3.36 -1.74 -32.61
CA LEU A 250 -2.01 -2.25 -32.42
C LEU A 250 -0.91 -1.20 -32.60
N PRO A 251 -0.95 -0.29 -33.60
CA PRO A 251 0.06 0.73 -33.78
C PRO A 251 0.19 1.66 -32.56
N GLY A 252 1.43 2.11 -32.27
CA GLY A 252 1.70 3.05 -31.18
C GLY A 252 1.66 2.44 -29.76
N ASN A 253 1.55 1.12 -29.61
CA ASN A 253 1.53 0.45 -28.31
C ASN A 253 2.62 -0.63 -28.23
N HIS A 254 3.20 -0.83 -27.03
CA HIS A 254 3.70 -2.14 -26.66
C HIS A 254 2.52 -3.08 -26.53
N VAL A 255 2.65 -4.34 -26.92
CA VAL A 255 1.52 -5.28 -26.86
C VAL A 255 1.87 -6.48 -25.99
N ILE A 256 0.99 -6.81 -25.06
CA ILE A 256 1.06 -8.01 -24.24
C ILE A 256 -0.26 -8.77 -24.40
N PHE A 257 -0.22 -9.96 -24.99
CA PHE A 257 -1.36 -10.84 -25.08
C PHE A 257 -1.25 -11.98 -24.06
N ILE A 258 -2.33 -12.25 -23.35
CA ILE A 258 -2.47 -13.36 -22.43
C ILE A 258 -3.76 -14.10 -22.74
N GLY A 259 -3.66 -15.32 -23.25
CA GLY A 259 -4.84 -16.07 -23.64
C GLY A 259 -4.56 -17.49 -24.05
N SER A 260 -5.64 -18.19 -24.36
CA SER A 260 -5.55 -19.53 -24.93
C SER A 260 -5.27 -19.45 -26.45
N TYR A 261 -4.67 -20.51 -27.01
CA TYR A 261 -4.58 -20.66 -28.47
C TYR A 261 -5.93 -20.51 -29.19
N LYS A 262 -7.03 -20.75 -28.49
CA LYS A 262 -8.41 -20.62 -29.01
C LYS A 262 -8.93 -19.18 -28.97
N THR A 263 -8.34 -18.31 -28.18
CA THR A 263 -8.82 -16.94 -27.93
C THR A 263 -7.95 -15.86 -28.56
N GLN A 264 -7.11 -16.22 -29.53
CA GLN A 264 -6.19 -15.27 -30.19
C GLN A 264 -6.91 -14.27 -31.12
N ASN A 265 -8.08 -14.66 -31.64
CA ASN A 265 -8.82 -13.86 -32.61
C ASN A 265 -7.92 -13.35 -33.77
N LEU A 266 -7.81 -12.05 -33.93
CA LEU A 266 -6.97 -11.37 -34.92
C LEU A 266 -5.49 -11.79 -34.81
N LEU A 267 -4.96 -11.98 -33.61
CA LEU A 267 -3.55 -12.31 -33.38
C LEU A 267 -3.17 -13.72 -33.87
N ARG A 268 -4.16 -14.58 -34.19
CA ARG A 268 -3.91 -15.89 -34.79
C ARG A 268 -3.13 -15.77 -36.12
N GLN A 269 -3.46 -14.80 -36.94
CA GLN A 269 -2.78 -14.60 -38.22
C GLN A 269 -1.29 -14.27 -38.05
N ILE A 270 -0.96 -13.56 -36.98
CA ILE A 270 0.44 -13.26 -36.61
C ILE A 270 1.14 -14.55 -36.21
N ASN A 271 0.55 -15.34 -35.34
CA ASN A 271 1.13 -16.58 -34.86
C ASN A 271 1.33 -17.63 -35.97
N GLU A 272 0.38 -17.74 -36.88
CA GLU A 272 0.51 -18.63 -38.03
C GLU A 272 1.72 -18.24 -38.93
N LYS A 273 1.93 -16.94 -39.19
CA LYS A 273 3.08 -16.44 -39.97
C LYS A 273 4.43 -16.72 -39.30
N ILE A 274 4.48 -16.75 -37.99
CA ILE A 274 5.72 -17.10 -37.25
C ILE A 274 5.85 -18.60 -36.95
N GLY A 275 4.96 -19.44 -37.49
CA GLY A 275 5.01 -20.89 -37.35
C GLY A 275 4.50 -21.41 -35.99
N ILE A 276 3.54 -20.73 -35.38
CA ILE A 276 2.79 -21.21 -34.21
C ILE A 276 1.34 -21.42 -34.64
N ASN A 277 0.92 -22.68 -34.79
CA ASN A 277 -0.41 -23.02 -35.24
C ASN A 277 -1.02 -24.09 -34.31
N TYR A 278 -2.12 -23.75 -33.64
CA TYR A 278 -2.81 -24.69 -32.77
C TYR A 278 -3.98 -25.35 -33.49
N ASN A 279 -3.91 -26.68 -33.60
CA ASN A 279 -5.01 -27.45 -34.12
C ASN A 279 -6.09 -27.64 -33.05
N ILE A 280 -7.14 -26.81 -33.12
CA ILE A 280 -8.23 -26.81 -32.12
C ILE A 280 -8.96 -28.13 -32.06
N LYS A 281 -9.17 -28.78 -33.21
CA LYS A 281 -9.90 -30.09 -33.27
C LYS A 281 -9.06 -31.22 -32.70
N GLY A 282 -7.76 -31.23 -33.01
CA GLY A 282 -6.84 -32.27 -32.56
C GLY A 282 -6.27 -32.02 -31.16
N GLY A 283 -6.36 -30.80 -30.65
CA GLY A 283 -5.85 -30.47 -29.30
C GLY A 283 -4.33 -30.43 -29.21
N PHE A 284 -3.62 -30.04 -30.31
CA PHE A 284 -2.16 -30.04 -30.33
C PHE A 284 -1.59 -28.76 -30.98
N LEU A 285 -0.38 -28.42 -30.55
CA LEU A 285 0.38 -27.30 -31.07
C LEU A 285 1.31 -27.77 -32.20
N ASN A 286 1.13 -27.24 -33.42
CA ASN A 286 2.09 -27.30 -34.49
C ASN A 286 3.07 -26.15 -34.39
N TYR A 287 4.34 -26.48 -34.27
CA TYR A 287 5.43 -25.52 -34.12
C TYR A 287 6.42 -25.71 -35.26
N THR A 288 6.54 -24.69 -36.10
CA THR A 288 7.42 -24.74 -37.28
C THR A 288 8.80 -24.20 -36.94
N VAL A 289 9.85 -24.93 -37.31
CA VAL A 289 11.25 -24.50 -37.21
C VAL A 289 11.91 -24.83 -38.54
N ALA A 290 12.42 -23.80 -39.23
CA ALA A 290 12.86 -23.93 -40.62
C ALA A 290 11.76 -24.63 -41.47
N ASP A 291 12.10 -25.69 -42.15
CA ASP A 291 11.17 -26.45 -43.00
C ASP A 291 10.45 -27.60 -42.26
N SER A 292 10.61 -27.70 -40.93
CA SER A 292 10.06 -28.80 -40.13
C SER A 292 8.94 -28.36 -39.25
N VAL A 293 7.89 -29.18 -39.13
CA VAL A 293 6.79 -28.99 -38.22
C VAL A 293 6.87 -30.01 -37.07
N ILE A 294 6.91 -29.56 -35.84
CA ILE A 294 6.91 -30.36 -34.65
C ILE A 294 5.53 -30.28 -34.01
N ALA A 295 4.87 -31.41 -33.81
CA ALA A 295 3.58 -31.47 -33.13
C ALA A 295 3.76 -31.76 -31.64
N TYR A 296 3.27 -30.88 -30.79
CA TYR A 296 3.24 -31.02 -29.33
C TYR A 296 1.81 -31.38 -28.92
N ASN A 297 1.61 -32.60 -28.43
CA ASN A 297 0.30 -33.11 -28.05
C ASN A 297 0.14 -33.08 -26.53
N ASN A 298 -0.84 -32.32 -26.04
CA ASN A 298 -1.23 -32.38 -24.65
C ASN A 298 -1.68 -33.79 -24.28
N HIS A 299 -1.23 -34.28 -23.14
CA HIS A 299 -1.60 -35.63 -22.67
C HIS A 299 -1.67 -35.70 -21.15
N SER A 300 -2.26 -36.78 -20.66
CA SER A 300 -2.30 -37.06 -19.22
C SER A 300 -1.68 -38.41 -18.96
N GLN A 301 -0.81 -38.48 -17.96
CA GLN A 301 -0.17 -39.70 -17.53
C GLN A 301 -0.03 -39.71 -15.99
N ASN A 302 -0.41 -40.80 -15.32
CA ASN A 302 -0.31 -40.95 -13.86
C ASN A 302 -0.98 -39.81 -13.09
N GLN A 303 -2.17 -39.36 -13.51
CA GLN A 303 -2.92 -38.23 -12.95
C GLN A 303 -2.24 -36.86 -13.12
N LEU A 304 -1.16 -36.78 -13.87
CA LEU A 304 -0.53 -35.53 -14.23
C LEU A 304 -0.93 -35.13 -15.65
N THR A 305 -1.10 -33.85 -15.86
CA THR A 305 -1.35 -33.24 -17.16
C THR A 305 -0.05 -32.64 -17.68
N TYR A 306 0.26 -32.94 -18.94
CA TYR A 306 1.38 -32.39 -19.69
C TYR A 306 0.81 -31.48 -20.75
N GLU A 307 1.16 -30.16 -20.65
CA GLU A 307 0.70 -29.16 -21.58
C GLU A 307 1.89 -28.42 -22.22
N TYR A 308 1.67 -27.95 -23.43
CA TYR A 308 2.67 -27.18 -24.17
C TYR A 308 2.21 -25.73 -24.31
N ALA A 309 2.92 -24.84 -23.62
CA ALA A 309 2.70 -23.41 -23.69
C ALA A 309 3.71 -22.75 -24.62
N SER A 310 3.36 -21.65 -25.23
CA SER A 310 4.29 -20.85 -26.00
C SER A 310 4.38 -19.41 -25.50
N PHE A 311 5.59 -18.87 -25.60
CA PHE A 311 5.88 -17.47 -25.42
C PHE A 311 6.51 -16.93 -26.69
N VAL A 312 6.06 -15.78 -27.12
CA VAL A 312 6.56 -15.08 -28.30
C VAL A 312 7.06 -13.71 -27.88
N HIS A 313 8.22 -13.34 -28.40
CA HIS A 313 8.74 -11.98 -28.29
C HIS A 313 9.30 -11.51 -29.61
N PHE A 314 8.91 -10.30 -30.04
CA PHE A 314 9.58 -9.57 -31.10
C PHE A 314 9.50 -8.06 -30.87
N ALA A 315 10.43 -7.35 -31.52
CA ALA A 315 10.45 -5.89 -31.54
C ALA A 315 10.09 -5.38 -32.93
N THR A 316 9.31 -4.33 -33.00
CA THR A 316 9.02 -3.61 -34.25
C THR A 316 10.17 -2.67 -34.61
N ALA A 317 10.20 -2.17 -35.85
CA ALA A 317 11.25 -1.29 -36.31
C ALA A 317 11.38 0.03 -35.52
N ASP A 318 10.27 0.50 -34.94
CA ASP A 318 10.21 1.69 -34.07
C ASP A 318 10.49 1.37 -32.58
N GLY A 319 10.87 0.13 -32.24
CA GLY A 319 11.33 -0.27 -30.93
C GLY A 319 10.22 -0.75 -29.97
N ARG A 320 8.95 -0.81 -30.43
CA ARG A 320 7.86 -1.37 -29.60
C ARG A 320 8.09 -2.86 -29.35
N LYS A 321 7.71 -3.34 -28.19
CA LYS A 321 7.85 -4.74 -27.76
C LYS A 321 6.51 -5.44 -27.80
N ILE A 322 6.51 -6.61 -28.40
CA ILE A 322 5.32 -7.45 -28.57
C ILE A 322 5.59 -8.78 -27.87
N VAL A 323 4.72 -9.18 -26.95
CA VAL A 323 4.80 -10.48 -26.29
C VAL A 323 3.44 -11.18 -26.24
N PHE A 324 3.46 -12.48 -26.47
CA PHE A 324 2.29 -13.32 -26.36
C PHE A 324 2.56 -14.48 -25.40
N PHE A 325 1.63 -14.68 -24.43
CA PHE A 325 1.58 -15.84 -23.57
C PHE A 325 0.39 -16.69 -24.00
N MET A 326 0.66 -17.92 -24.43
CA MET A 326 -0.36 -18.79 -25.01
C MET A 326 -0.22 -20.22 -24.54
N CYS A 327 -1.37 -20.82 -24.16
CA CYS A 327 -1.48 -22.24 -23.89
C CYS A 327 -2.90 -22.72 -24.24
N ASP A 328 -3.15 -24.00 -24.20
CA ASP A 328 -4.50 -24.52 -24.38
C ASP A 328 -5.38 -24.26 -23.15
N SER A 329 -4.83 -24.45 -21.96
CA SER A 329 -5.54 -24.27 -20.68
C SER A 329 -4.91 -23.22 -19.75
N ASP A 330 -5.53 -23.05 -18.59
CA ASP A 330 -5.05 -22.14 -17.54
C ASP A 330 -3.69 -22.58 -16.96
N LEU A 331 -3.45 -23.90 -16.87
CA LEU A 331 -2.25 -24.46 -16.24
C LEU A 331 -0.98 -23.94 -16.90
N GLY A 332 -0.86 -24.10 -18.22
CA GLY A 332 0.34 -23.70 -18.95
C GLY A 332 0.59 -22.20 -18.95
N ASN A 333 -0.46 -21.37 -19.09
CA ASN A 333 -0.30 -19.93 -19.06
C ASN A 333 0.06 -19.39 -17.67
N ILE A 334 -0.57 -19.93 -16.61
CA ILE A 334 -0.24 -19.53 -15.23
C ILE A 334 1.22 -19.89 -14.93
N ALA A 335 1.66 -21.08 -15.31
CA ALA A 335 3.02 -21.54 -15.09
C ALA A 335 4.06 -20.69 -15.83
N THR A 336 3.83 -20.40 -17.12
CA THR A 336 4.75 -19.55 -17.91
C THR A 336 4.76 -18.11 -17.45
N LEU A 337 3.61 -17.55 -17.06
CA LEU A 337 3.53 -16.22 -16.47
C LEU A 337 4.31 -16.15 -15.15
N LYS A 338 4.17 -17.14 -14.25
CA LYS A 338 4.99 -17.20 -13.03
C LYS A 338 6.48 -17.23 -13.38
N LEU A 339 6.88 -18.16 -14.24
CA LEU A 339 8.27 -18.35 -14.63
C LEU A 339 8.88 -17.06 -15.21
N LEU A 340 8.21 -16.43 -16.16
CA LEU A 340 8.75 -15.28 -16.91
C LEU A 340 8.54 -13.92 -16.22
N THR A 341 7.76 -13.86 -15.16
CA THR A 341 7.64 -12.65 -14.31
C THR A 341 8.51 -12.73 -13.06
N GLU A 342 9.17 -13.86 -12.79
CA GLU A 342 10.10 -14.06 -11.68
C GLU A 342 11.55 -14.02 -12.17
N LYS A 343 12.43 -13.41 -11.37
CA LYS A 343 13.83 -13.17 -11.75
C LYS A 343 14.58 -14.45 -12.15
N GLN A 344 14.39 -15.52 -11.39
CA GLN A 344 15.10 -16.79 -11.63
C GLN A 344 14.68 -17.43 -12.95
N GLY A 345 13.37 -17.49 -13.22
CA GLY A 345 12.85 -18.09 -14.45
C GLY A 345 13.22 -17.27 -15.70
N TRP A 346 13.12 -15.94 -15.57
CA TRP A 346 13.55 -15.06 -16.65
C TRP A 346 15.04 -15.23 -16.97
N SER A 347 15.92 -15.31 -15.98
CA SER A 347 17.38 -15.45 -16.20
C SER A 347 17.72 -16.69 -17.03
N GLN A 348 17.01 -17.80 -16.86
CA GLN A 348 17.22 -19.01 -17.65
C GLN A 348 16.94 -18.77 -19.14
N LEU A 349 15.82 -18.12 -19.47
CA LEU A 349 15.48 -17.77 -20.83
C LEU A 349 16.46 -16.72 -21.39
N GLU A 350 16.80 -15.70 -20.63
CA GLU A 350 17.72 -14.64 -21.03
C GLU A 350 19.10 -15.19 -21.38
N ASP A 351 19.61 -16.15 -20.65
CA ASP A 351 20.90 -16.80 -20.92
C ASP A 351 20.91 -17.55 -22.26
N ILE A 352 19.79 -18.19 -22.62
CA ILE A 352 19.62 -18.87 -23.90
C ILE A 352 19.56 -17.85 -25.03
N VAL A 353 18.72 -16.82 -24.88
CA VAL A 353 18.51 -15.75 -25.83
C VAL A 353 19.83 -15.02 -26.13
N LYS A 354 20.62 -14.67 -25.09
CA LYS A 354 21.91 -13.99 -25.22
C LYS A 354 22.96 -14.88 -25.93
N ARG A 355 23.06 -16.16 -25.53
CA ARG A 355 24.01 -17.10 -26.17
C ARG A 355 23.72 -17.29 -27.64
N GLN A 356 22.44 -17.34 -28.02
CA GLN A 356 22.02 -17.51 -29.43
C GLN A 356 21.89 -16.19 -30.18
N LYS A 357 22.09 -15.04 -29.53
CA LYS A 357 21.95 -13.70 -30.09
C LYS A 357 20.59 -13.47 -30.77
N LEU A 358 19.51 -13.82 -30.07
CA LEU A 358 18.15 -13.70 -30.56
C LEU A 358 17.55 -12.34 -30.18
N GLU A 359 17.01 -11.64 -31.16
CA GLU A 359 16.23 -10.41 -30.94
C GLU A 359 14.73 -10.71 -30.97
N ASN A 360 14.31 -11.49 -32.01
CA ASN A 360 12.94 -11.93 -32.19
C ASN A 360 12.90 -13.46 -32.03
N TYR A 361 12.12 -13.95 -31.12
CA TYR A 361 12.12 -15.36 -30.79
C TYR A 361 10.79 -15.88 -30.28
N LYS A 362 10.63 -17.17 -30.40
CA LYS A 362 9.51 -17.93 -29.87
C LYS A 362 10.02 -19.10 -29.04
N VAL A 363 9.27 -19.45 -28.01
CA VAL A 363 9.64 -20.42 -26.99
C VAL A 363 8.51 -21.42 -26.83
N VAL A 364 8.86 -22.69 -26.67
CA VAL A 364 7.93 -23.73 -26.22
C VAL A 364 8.34 -24.22 -24.85
N PHE A 365 7.37 -24.28 -23.95
CA PHE A 365 7.50 -24.83 -22.62
C PHE A 365 6.70 -26.13 -22.51
N GLU A 366 7.24 -27.09 -21.79
CA GLU A 366 6.47 -28.19 -21.23
C GLU A 366 6.07 -27.82 -19.81
N VAL A 367 4.80 -27.93 -19.51
CA VAL A 367 4.23 -27.68 -18.18
C VAL A 367 3.60 -28.95 -17.67
N ILE A 368 4.04 -29.40 -16.52
CA ILE A 368 3.53 -30.60 -15.83
C ILE A 368 2.78 -30.16 -14.59
N GLY A 369 1.55 -30.60 -14.42
CA GLY A 369 0.75 -30.24 -13.26
C GLY A 369 -0.50 -31.10 -13.08
N ARG A 370 -1.35 -30.68 -12.14
CA ARG A 370 -2.64 -31.32 -11.86
C ARG A 370 -3.59 -30.29 -11.26
N ASP A 371 -4.87 -30.40 -11.61
CA ASP A 371 -5.93 -29.55 -11.04
C ASP A 371 -5.60 -28.05 -11.06
N ARG A 372 -5.05 -27.56 -12.19
CA ARG A 372 -4.59 -26.18 -12.41
C ARG A 372 -3.38 -25.74 -11.57
N THR A 373 -2.70 -26.69 -10.91
CA THR A 373 -1.48 -26.45 -10.15
C THR A 373 -0.28 -26.95 -10.93
N ASP A 374 0.64 -26.06 -11.25
CA ASP A 374 1.89 -26.38 -11.91
C ASP A 374 2.89 -26.98 -10.91
N PHE A 375 3.52 -28.09 -11.29
CA PHE A 375 4.59 -28.74 -10.51
C PHE A 375 5.96 -28.52 -11.14
N GLU A 376 6.03 -28.53 -12.47
CA GLU A 376 7.26 -28.35 -13.20
C GLU A 376 7.00 -27.59 -14.51
N THR A 377 7.91 -26.68 -14.86
CA THR A 377 7.89 -25.92 -16.11
C THR A 377 9.28 -25.94 -16.71
N LYS A 378 9.41 -26.51 -17.92
CA LYS A 378 10.69 -26.66 -18.64
C LYS A 378 10.66 -25.85 -19.93
N ILE A 379 11.74 -25.14 -20.22
CA ILE A 379 11.99 -24.59 -21.56
C ILE A 379 12.42 -25.74 -22.45
N LEU A 380 11.57 -26.15 -23.40
CA LEU A 380 11.93 -27.21 -24.35
C LEU A 380 12.79 -26.68 -25.49
N ARG A 381 12.44 -25.51 -25.99
CA ARG A 381 13.20 -24.88 -27.08
C ARG A 381 12.97 -23.38 -27.18
N VAL A 382 13.98 -22.71 -27.73
CA VAL A 382 13.96 -21.28 -28.03
C VAL A 382 14.47 -21.15 -29.47
N ASP A 383 13.65 -20.62 -30.36
CA ASP A 383 13.98 -20.50 -31.78
C ASP A 383 13.79 -19.07 -32.26
N ARG A 384 14.61 -18.66 -33.25
CA ARG A 384 14.47 -17.38 -33.95
C ARG A 384 13.15 -17.34 -34.72
N ILE A 385 12.54 -16.17 -34.80
CA ILE A 385 11.47 -15.89 -35.75
C ILE A 385 12.14 -15.50 -37.06
N GLU A 386 12.05 -16.40 -38.07
CA GLU A 386 12.71 -16.22 -39.35
C GLU A 386 11.96 -15.26 -40.27
N THR A 387 10.62 -15.20 -40.10
CA THR A 387 9.78 -14.29 -40.92
C THR A 387 10.09 -12.83 -40.58
N PRO A 388 10.34 -11.96 -41.59
CA PRO A 388 10.56 -10.52 -41.33
C PRO A 388 9.39 -9.91 -40.55
N ILE A 389 9.71 -9.14 -39.51
CA ILE A 389 8.66 -8.56 -38.62
C ILE A 389 7.73 -7.62 -39.42
N SER A 390 8.21 -6.94 -40.43
CA SER A 390 7.40 -6.12 -41.36
C SER A 390 6.32 -6.91 -42.12
N GLU A 391 6.47 -8.23 -42.27
CA GLU A 391 5.48 -9.12 -42.87
C GLU A 391 4.52 -9.70 -41.82
N VAL A 392 4.95 -9.72 -40.59
CA VAL A 392 4.21 -10.30 -39.45
C VAL A 392 3.30 -9.27 -38.79
N TRP A 393 3.84 -8.10 -38.53
CA TRP A 393 3.18 -7.05 -37.73
C TRP A 393 2.77 -5.86 -38.64
N PRO A 394 1.52 -5.31 -38.43
CA PRO A 394 1.00 -4.19 -39.21
C PRO A 394 1.72 -2.87 -38.96
#